data_264c5c37faffd5ba6b6cd8fa25c87f95
#
_entry.id   264c5c37faffd5ba6b6cd8fa25c87f95
#
_cell.length_a   1.000
_cell.length_b   1.000
_cell.length_c   1.000
_cell.angle_alpha   90.00
_cell.angle_beta   90.00
_cell.angle_gamma   90.00
#
_symmetry.space_group_name_H-M   'P 1'
#
loop_
_entity.id
_entity.type
_entity.pdbx_description
1 polymer ?
#
loop_
_entity_poly.entity_id
_entity_poly.type
_entity_poly.pdbx_seq_one_letter_code
_entity_poly.pdbx_strand_id
1 'polypeptide(L)' 'MTKPTSTDINDYEILIRRRAEDDYASYCPQLAHMIKGTAHEEVEDAMKQFVMDHIESLRAAAGSAEA' A
#
# COMPACT_ATOMS: atom_id res chain seq x y z
N MET A 1 -8.57 -14.50 -1.78
CA MET A 1 -7.91 -13.54 -0.88
C MET A 1 -6.52 -13.23 -1.38
N THR A 2 -6.19 -11.96 -1.48
CA THR A 2 -4.89 -11.52 -1.99
C THR A 2 -3.80 -11.71 -0.94
N LYS A 3 -2.69 -12.27 -1.35
CA LYS A 3 -1.57 -12.50 -0.43
C LYS A 3 -0.60 -11.33 -0.47
N PRO A 4 0.02 -10.97 0.66
CA PRO A 4 0.99 -9.85 0.69
C PRO A 4 2.30 -10.17 -0.03
N THR A 5 2.42 -11.34 -0.63
CA THR A 5 3.58 -11.72 -1.45
C THR A 5 3.37 -11.49 -2.94
N SER A 6 2.20 -10.98 -3.33
CA SER A 6 1.93 -10.69 -4.74
C SER A 6 2.78 -9.53 -5.22
N THR A 7 3.26 -9.61 -6.47
CA THR A 7 4.00 -8.53 -7.09
C THR A 7 3.16 -7.73 -8.08
N ASP A 8 1.87 -7.98 -8.09
CA ASP A 8 0.93 -7.24 -8.93
C ASP A 8 0.22 -6.20 -8.07
N ILE A 9 0.38 -4.92 -8.42
CA ILE A 9 -0.24 -3.84 -7.66
C ILE A 9 -1.77 -3.94 -7.66
N ASN A 10 -2.35 -4.55 -8.67
CA ASN A 10 -3.80 -4.72 -8.74
C ASN A 10 -4.33 -5.72 -7.72
N ASP A 11 -3.46 -6.51 -7.12
CA ASP A 11 -3.82 -7.43 -6.06
C ASP A 11 -3.91 -6.74 -4.70
N TYR A 12 -3.53 -5.48 -4.62
CA TYR A 12 -3.58 -4.70 -3.39
C TYR A 12 -4.67 -3.66 -3.51
N GLU A 13 -5.51 -3.60 -2.48
CA GLU A 13 -6.59 -2.61 -2.43
C GLU A 13 -6.14 -1.43 -1.59
N ILE A 14 -6.54 -0.25 -2.03
CA ILE A 14 -6.30 0.98 -1.27
C ILE A 14 -7.66 1.57 -0.97
N LEU A 15 -8.06 1.49 0.28
CA LEU A 15 -9.34 2.03 0.74
C LEU A 15 -9.08 3.37 1.38
N ILE A 16 -9.83 4.38 0.97
CA ILE A 16 -9.64 5.73 1.50
C ILE A 16 -10.91 6.16 2.18
N ARG A 17 -10.78 6.67 3.40
CA ARG A 17 -11.91 7.11 4.18
C ARG A 17 -11.65 8.51 4.71
N ARG A 18 -12.66 9.36 4.59
CA ARG A 18 -12.66 10.66 5.22
C ARG A 18 -13.32 10.52 6.59
N ARG A 19 -12.60 10.86 7.62
CA ARG A 19 -13.09 10.75 9.00
C ARG A 19 -13.64 12.08 9.52
N ALA A 20 -13.07 13.17 9.03
CA ALA A 20 -13.47 14.52 9.39
C ALA A 20 -12.93 15.46 8.34
N GLU A 21 -13.22 16.74 8.47
CA GLU A 21 -12.60 17.74 7.62
C GLU A 21 -11.10 17.71 7.89
N ASP A 22 -10.29 17.63 6.86
CA ASP A 22 -8.84 17.52 6.96
C ASP A 22 -8.35 16.26 7.70
N ASP A 23 -9.17 15.22 7.75
CA ASP A 23 -8.77 13.98 8.40
C ASP A 23 -9.13 12.80 7.48
N TYR A 24 -8.13 12.31 6.77
CA TYR A 24 -8.26 11.20 5.85
C TYR A 24 -7.37 10.05 6.28
N ALA A 25 -7.77 8.86 5.91
CA ALA A 25 -6.96 7.67 6.15
C ALA A 25 -7.08 6.74 4.96
N SER A 26 -5.97 6.11 4.60
CA SER A 26 -5.98 5.03 3.61
C SER A 26 -5.60 3.73 4.32
N TYR A 27 -6.12 2.63 3.80
CA TYR A 27 -5.90 1.32 4.41
C TYR A 27 -5.70 0.29 3.31
N CYS A 28 -4.71 -0.56 3.48
CA CYS A 28 -4.46 -1.69 2.60
C CYS A 28 -4.70 -2.98 3.39
N PRO A 29 -5.83 -3.67 3.15
CA PRO A 29 -6.15 -4.89 3.90
C PRO A 29 -5.11 -5.98 3.74
N GLN A 30 -4.55 -6.11 2.55
CA GLN A 30 -3.57 -7.14 2.25
C GLN A 30 -2.30 -6.98 3.08
N LEU A 31 -1.92 -5.74 3.38
CA LEU A 31 -0.74 -5.44 4.18
C LEU A 31 -1.08 -5.06 5.61
N ALA A 32 -2.37 -4.99 5.93
CA ALA A 32 -2.86 -4.58 7.25
C ALA A 32 -2.19 -3.27 7.70
N HIS A 33 -2.10 -2.31 6.78
CA HIS A 33 -1.40 -1.05 7.02
C HIS A 33 -2.34 0.12 6.80
N MET A 34 -2.25 1.12 7.67
CA MET A 34 -3.05 2.33 7.59
C MET A 34 -2.16 3.55 7.57
N ILE A 35 -2.49 4.51 6.73
CA ILE A 35 -1.79 5.79 6.65
C ILE A 35 -2.80 6.89 6.88
N LYS A 36 -2.48 7.83 7.75
CA LYS A 36 -3.33 8.98 8.05
C LYS A 36 -2.72 10.24 7.47
N GLY A 37 -3.58 11.15 7.06
CA GLY A 37 -3.14 12.43 6.51
C GLY A 37 -4.27 13.44 6.51
N THR A 38 -4.00 14.60 5.95
CA THR A 38 -4.95 15.71 5.94
C THR A 38 -5.64 15.90 4.60
N ALA A 39 -5.25 15.16 3.59
CA ALA A 39 -5.84 15.26 2.25
C ALA A 39 -5.99 13.87 1.63
N HIS A 40 -7.02 13.73 0.79
CA HIS A 40 -7.30 12.48 0.08
C HIS A 40 -6.09 12.05 -0.75
N GLU A 41 -5.53 12.95 -1.53
CA GLU A 41 -4.39 12.64 -2.40
C GLU A 41 -3.15 12.23 -1.59
N GLU A 42 -2.97 12.87 -0.46
CA GLU A 42 -1.83 12.59 0.40
C GLU A 42 -1.82 11.13 0.86
N VAL A 43 -2.96 10.67 1.39
CA VAL A 43 -3.04 9.29 1.90
C VAL A 43 -3.09 8.28 0.76
N GLU A 44 -3.64 8.67 -0.38
CA GLU A 44 -3.66 7.81 -1.55
C GLU A 44 -2.26 7.57 -2.09
N ASP A 45 -1.53 8.65 -2.33
CA ASP A 45 -0.18 8.57 -2.86
C ASP A 45 0.77 7.87 -1.89
N ALA A 46 0.62 8.16 -0.61
CA ALA A 46 1.45 7.51 0.41
C ALA A 46 1.23 6.01 0.43
N MET A 47 -0.03 5.57 0.34
CA MET A 47 -0.33 4.14 0.34
C MET A 47 0.14 3.48 -0.95
N LYS A 48 -0.03 4.14 -2.09
CA LYS A 48 0.47 3.62 -3.36
C LYS A 48 1.98 3.42 -3.29
N GLN A 49 2.69 4.39 -2.75
CA GLN A 49 4.14 4.30 -2.61
C GLN A 49 4.51 3.15 -1.67
N PHE A 50 3.78 3.00 -0.57
CA PHE A 50 4.01 1.93 0.38
C PHE A 50 3.84 0.56 -0.29
N VAL A 51 2.76 0.38 -1.05
CA VAL A 51 2.50 -0.86 -1.76
C VAL A 51 3.59 -1.12 -2.81
N MET A 52 3.97 -0.10 -3.56
CA MET A 52 5.02 -0.24 -4.57
C MET A 52 6.36 -0.61 -3.95
N ASP A 53 6.69 0.00 -2.82
CA ASP A 53 7.91 -0.32 -2.10
C ASP A 53 7.89 -1.77 -1.61
N HIS A 54 6.74 -2.24 -1.16
CA HIS A 54 6.56 -3.63 -0.75
C HIS A 54 6.79 -4.58 -1.92
N ILE A 55 6.18 -4.29 -3.07
CA ILE A 55 6.32 -5.10 -4.27
C ILE A 55 7.78 -5.13 -4.74
N GLU A 56 8.42 -3.98 -4.74
CA GLU A 56 9.80 -3.87 -5.14
C GLU A 56 10.71 -4.66 -4.20
N SER A 57 10.41 -4.63 -2.91
CA SER A 57 11.13 -5.42 -1.92
C SER A 57 11.00 -6.91 -2.19
N LEU A 58 9.80 -7.36 -2.58
CA LEU A 58 9.59 -8.77 -2.94
C LEU A 58 10.39 -9.16 -4.18
N ARG A 59 10.43 -8.28 -5.18
CA ARG A 59 11.20 -8.54 -6.39
C ARG A 59 12.69 -8.59 -6.11
N ALA A 60 13.15 -7.68 -5.27
CA ALA A 60 14.55 -7.65 -4.88
C ALA A 60 14.95 -8.91 -4.13
N ALA A 61 14.09 -9.38 -3.24
CA ALA A 61 14.33 -10.62 -2.49
C ALA A 61 14.40 -11.82 -3.44
N ALA A 62 13.49 -11.86 -4.41
CA ALA A 62 13.48 -12.95 -5.40
C ALA A 62 14.74 -12.91 -6.26
N GLY A 63 15.16 -11.72 -6.68
CA GLY A 63 16.37 -11.57 -7.47
C GLY A 63 17.61 -11.93 -6.68
N SER A 64 17.65 -11.57 -5.41
CA SER A 64 18.77 -11.91 -4.52
C SER A 64 18.90 -13.42 -4.34
N ALA A 65 17.77 -14.11 -4.30
CA ALA A 65 17.77 -15.56 -4.12
C ALA A 65 18.40 -16.30 -5.31
N GLU A 66 18.39 -15.67 -6.46
CA GLU A 66 18.98 -16.26 -7.67
C GLU A 66 20.47 -15.99 -7.79
N ALA A 67 20.92 -14.99 -7.12
CA ALA A 67 22.33 -14.65 -7.16
C ALA A 67 23.15 -15.59 -6.28
#